data_2bdc00eddd16c823d43136b2e31b499f
#
_entry.id   2bdc00eddd16c823d43136b2e31b499f
#
_cell.length_a   1.000
_cell.length_b   1.000
_cell.length_c   1.000
_cell.angle_alpha   90.00
_cell.angle_beta   90.00
_cell.angle_gamma   90.00
#
_symmetry.space_group_name_H-M   'P 1'
#
loop_
_entity.id
_entity.type
_entity.pdbx_description
1 polymer ?
#
loop_
_entity_poly.entity_id
_entity_poly.type
_entity_poly.pdbx_seq_one_letter_code
_entity_poly.pdbx_strand_id
1 'polypeptide(L)'
;GPSERLPYRLLPPLPPAALDIDCLATIQAIEEELERLSTGHTAATGRDRALLVSVSSDSRRRTQESMAELRELAHSAGIEVIDSVIQHREQVDHRFLIGTGKLQELAIHALQEAATIIVFDQELNPSQIRSITDQIALKVIDRTQLILDIFAQRARSREGKLQVELAQLKYMLPRLVGRNTALSRLTGGIGGRGPGESKLEIDRRRARERIQRLESALDEVRRHRRQLRAKRNKKGLPVISII
;
A
#
# COMPACT_ATOMS: atom_id res chain seq x y z
N GLY A 1 -0.86 11.36 -36.07
CA GLY A 1 -1.06 10.54 -34.91
C GLY A 1 0.20 10.52 -34.07
N PRO A 2 0.13 10.49 -32.75
CA PRO A 2 1.32 10.35 -31.90
C PRO A 2 1.94 8.99 -32.20
N SER A 3 3.23 9.00 -32.61
CA SER A 3 4.01 7.79 -32.78
C SER A 3 4.02 7.06 -31.43
N GLU A 4 3.41 5.90 -31.36
CA GLU A 4 3.57 4.96 -30.25
C GLU A 4 5.07 4.69 -30.09
N ARG A 5 5.70 5.31 -29.12
CA ARG A 5 7.06 4.96 -28.71
C ARG A 5 6.94 3.60 -28.03
N LEU A 6 7.32 2.56 -28.77
CA LEU A 6 7.44 1.23 -28.20
C LEU A 6 8.38 1.32 -26.99
N PRO A 7 8.01 0.70 -25.86
CA PRO A 7 8.81 0.73 -24.64
C PRO A 7 10.12 -0.07 -24.74
N TYR A 8 10.43 -0.58 -25.90
CA TYR A 8 11.62 -1.36 -26.20
C TYR A 8 12.19 -1.00 -27.56
N ARG A 9 13.52 -1.16 -27.69
CA ARG A 9 14.23 -0.99 -28.95
C ARG A 9 14.48 -2.36 -29.56
N LEU A 10 13.96 -2.60 -30.76
CA LEU A 10 14.29 -3.79 -31.54
C LEU A 10 15.71 -3.63 -32.11
N LEU A 11 16.58 -4.53 -31.73
CA LEU A 11 17.89 -4.66 -32.36
C LEU A 11 17.74 -5.44 -33.70
N PRO A 12 18.61 -5.20 -34.69
CA PRO A 12 18.59 -5.98 -35.90
C PRO A 12 18.83 -7.48 -35.57
N PRO A 13 18.20 -8.40 -36.32
CA PRO A 13 18.38 -9.83 -36.08
C PRO A 13 19.84 -10.22 -36.21
N LEU A 14 20.38 -10.84 -35.16
CA LEU A 14 21.75 -11.35 -35.13
C LEU A 14 21.71 -12.88 -35.12
N PRO A 15 22.66 -13.57 -35.77
CA PRO A 15 22.77 -15.00 -35.66
C PRO A 15 23.13 -15.39 -34.20
N PRO A 16 22.62 -16.53 -33.68
CA PRO A 16 22.86 -16.93 -32.29
C PRO A 16 24.35 -16.97 -31.87
N ALA A 17 25.24 -17.29 -32.83
CA ALA A 17 26.68 -17.32 -32.60
C ALA A 17 27.33 -15.91 -32.45
N ALA A 18 26.61 -14.85 -32.79
CA ALA A 18 27.07 -13.46 -32.64
C ALA A 18 26.43 -12.76 -31.44
N LEU A 19 25.62 -13.46 -30.67
CA LEU A 19 25.03 -13.00 -29.40
C LEU A 19 26.03 -13.21 -28.28
N ASP A 20 27.00 -12.31 -28.18
CA ASP A 20 27.91 -12.20 -27.03
C ASP A 20 27.32 -11.18 -26.02
N ILE A 21 26.11 -11.45 -25.56
CA ILE A 21 25.42 -10.63 -24.57
C ILE A 21 25.34 -11.43 -23.27
N ASP A 22 25.99 -10.95 -22.23
CA ASP A 22 25.71 -11.39 -20.88
C ASP A 22 24.34 -10.87 -20.47
N CYS A 23 23.31 -11.73 -20.70
CA CYS A 23 21.93 -11.41 -20.41
C CYS A 23 21.71 -11.06 -18.93
N LEU A 24 22.44 -11.73 -18.02
CA LEU A 24 22.34 -11.48 -16.58
C LEU A 24 22.88 -10.10 -16.21
N ALA A 25 24.09 -9.77 -16.69
CA ALA A 25 24.68 -8.47 -16.45
C ALA A 25 23.85 -7.33 -17.09
N THR A 26 23.26 -7.58 -18.26
CA THR A 26 22.40 -6.59 -18.94
C THR A 26 21.10 -6.37 -18.16
N ILE A 27 20.47 -7.43 -17.67
CA ILE A 27 19.25 -7.32 -16.85
C ILE A 27 19.56 -6.57 -15.56
N GLN A 28 20.64 -6.92 -14.87
CA GLN A 28 21.04 -6.25 -13.63
C GLN A 28 21.33 -4.75 -13.84
N ALA A 29 22.00 -4.39 -14.93
CA ALA A 29 22.27 -3.01 -15.26
C ALA A 29 20.99 -2.20 -15.55
N ILE A 30 20.01 -2.82 -16.23
CA ILE A 30 18.70 -2.20 -16.49
C ILE A 30 17.90 -2.05 -15.18
N GLU A 31 17.89 -3.06 -14.32
CA GLU A 31 17.24 -3.00 -13.02
C GLU A 31 17.82 -1.91 -12.12
N GLU A 32 19.16 -1.79 -12.06
CA GLU A 32 19.84 -0.73 -11.31
C GLU A 32 19.53 0.67 -11.86
N GLU A 33 19.46 0.81 -13.17
CA GLU A 33 19.14 2.10 -13.81
C GLU A 33 17.69 2.51 -13.55
N LEU A 34 16.74 1.57 -13.64
CA LEU A 34 15.34 1.79 -13.32
C LEU A 34 15.14 2.14 -11.84
N GLU A 35 15.87 1.46 -10.94
CA GLU A 35 15.85 1.77 -9.51
C GLU A 35 16.42 3.16 -9.20
N ARG A 36 17.51 3.57 -9.88
CA ARG A 36 18.05 4.93 -9.78
C ARG A 36 17.08 5.99 -10.29
N LEU A 37 16.40 5.73 -11.40
CA LEU A 37 15.40 6.65 -11.96
C LEU A 37 14.20 6.81 -11.03
N SER A 38 13.69 5.73 -10.46
CA SER A 38 12.58 5.77 -9.51
C SER A 38 12.95 6.50 -8.21
N THR A 39 14.14 6.20 -7.65
CA THR A 39 14.64 6.86 -6.44
C THR A 39 14.98 8.33 -6.69
N GLY A 40 15.54 8.65 -7.86
CA GLY A 40 15.84 10.01 -8.27
C GLY A 40 14.60 10.89 -8.40
N HIS A 41 13.50 10.38 -8.93
CA HIS A 41 12.22 11.10 -9.02
C HIS A 41 11.60 11.36 -7.65
N THR A 42 11.59 10.37 -6.77
CA THR A 42 11.08 10.53 -5.40
C THR A 42 11.92 11.52 -4.60
N ALA A 43 13.26 11.49 -4.77
CA ALA A 43 14.16 12.43 -4.12
C ALA A 43 13.99 13.87 -4.65
N ALA A 44 13.70 14.04 -5.95
CA ALA A 44 13.56 15.35 -6.57
C ALA A 44 12.23 16.03 -6.27
N THR A 45 11.13 15.27 -6.17
CA THR A 45 9.78 15.81 -5.95
C THR A 45 9.29 15.66 -4.51
N GLY A 46 9.87 14.75 -3.73
CA GLY A 46 9.43 14.40 -2.36
C GLY A 46 8.00 13.83 -2.31
N ARG A 47 7.41 13.46 -3.45
CA ARG A 47 6.05 12.93 -3.56
C ARG A 47 6.05 11.52 -4.10
N ASP A 48 5.18 10.68 -3.54
CA ASP A 48 4.92 9.37 -4.11
C ASP A 48 4.19 9.51 -5.46
N ARG A 49 4.56 8.67 -6.43
CA ARG A 49 3.95 8.58 -7.76
C ARG A 49 3.14 7.30 -7.86
N ALA A 50 1.83 7.45 -8.01
CA ALA A 50 0.89 6.34 -7.91
C ALA A 50 0.35 5.88 -9.26
N LEU A 51 0.32 4.57 -9.43
CA LEU A 51 -0.49 3.90 -10.42
C LEU A 51 -1.76 3.38 -9.74
N LEU A 52 -2.93 3.87 -10.17
CA LEU A 52 -4.22 3.45 -9.61
C LEU A 52 -4.74 2.21 -10.32
N VAL A 53 -5.27 1.25 -9.56
CA VAL A 53 -5.77 -0.02 -10.11
C VAL A 53 -7.16 -0.30 -9.58
N SER A 54 -8.09 -0.61 -10.48
CA SER A 54 -9.42 -1.12 -10.12
C SER A 54 -9.72 -2.43 -10.84
N VAL A 55 -10.20 -3.42 -10.10
CA VAL A 55 -10.66 -4.70 -10.63
C VAL A 55 -12.10 -4.89 -10.20
N SER A 56 -13.03 -4.80 -11.13
CA SER A 56 -14.46 -4.78 -10.80
C SER A 56 -15.28 -5.61 -11.77
N SER A 57 -16.35 -6.23 -11.26
CA SER A 57 -17.44 -6.80 -12.03
C SER A 57 -18.58 -5.80 -12.28
N ASP A 58 -18.49 -4.62 -11.67
CA ASP A 58 -19.51 -3.57 -11.77
C ASP A 58 -19.60 -2.98 -13.17
N SER A 59 -20.68 -2.22 -13.41
CA SER A 59 -20.85 -1.48 -14.65
C SER A 59 -19.69 -0.48 -14.86
N ARG A 60 -19.32 -0.29 -16.12
CA ARG A 60 -18.24 0.62 -16.52
C ARG A 60 -18.37 2.02 -15.89
N ARG A 61 -19.60 2.52 -15.81
CA ARG A 61 -19.89 3.83 -15.20
C ARG A 61 -19.51 3.86 -13.70
N ARG A 62 -19.95 2.87 -12.93
CA ARG A 62 -19.63 2.77 -11.50
C ARG A 62 -18.12 2.67 -11.24
N THR A 63 -17.45 1.85 -12.05
CA THR A 63 -15.99 1.71 -11.93
C THR A 63 -15.27 3.02 -12.25
N GLN A 64 -15.73 3.77 -13.24
CA GLN A 64 -15.17 5.09 -13.57
C GLN A 64 -15.43 6.11 -12.46
N GLU A 65 -16.62 6.14 -11.87
CA GLU A 65 -16.95 7.00 -10.73
C GLU A 65 -16.06 6.67 -9.52
N SER A 66 -15.87 5.39 -9.20
CA SER A 66 -14.97 4.95 -8.11
C SER A 66 -13.51 5.34 -8.35
N MET A 67 -13.04 5.19 -9.60
CA MET A 67 -11.67 5.59 -9.96
C MET A 67 -11.46 7.11 -9.90
N ALA A 68 -12.48 7.89 -10.26
CA ALA A 68 -12.43 9.34 -10.11
C ALA A 68 -12.31 9.74 -8.64
N GLU A 69 -13.10 9.11 -7.76
CA GLU A 69 -13.01 9.31 -6.32
C GLU A 69 -11.65 8.88 -5.75
N LEU A 70 -11.12 7.73 -6.17
CA LEU A 70 -9.80 7.27 -5.74
C LEU A 70 -8.70 8.25 -6.13
N ARG A 71 -8.81 8.86 -7.31
CA ARG A 71 -7.87 9.89 -7.77
C ARG A 71 -7.90 11.13 -6.87
N GLU A 72 -9.09 11.59 -6.50
CA GLU A 72 -9.25 12.70 -5.56
C GLU A 72 -8.69 12.38 -4.16
N LEU A 73 -8.88 11.15 -3.70
CA LEU A 73 -8.28 10.68 -2.45
C LEU A 73 -6.73 10.69 -2.53
N ALA A 74 -6.15 10.21 -3.63
CA ALA A 74 -4.71 10.24 -3.83
C ALA A 74 -4.16 11.67 -3.84
N HIS A 75 -4.81 12.59 -4.55
CA HIS A 75 -4.47 14.02 -4.51
C HIS A 75 -4.56 14.59 -3.10
N SER A 76 -5.60 14.22 -2.35
CA SER A 76 -5.78 14.65 -0.95
C SER A 76 -4.69 14.13 -0.01
N ALA A 77 -4.06 13.01 -0.34
CA ALA A 77 -2.91 12.44 0.35
C ALA A 77 -1.57 13.06 -0.10
N GLY A 78 -1.57 13.95 -1.09
CA GLY A 78 -0.36 14.53 -1.67
C GLY A 78 0.39 13.61 -2.63
N ILE A 79 -0.28 12.57 -3.14
CA ILE A 79 0.27 11.59 -4.08
C ILE A 79 0.00 12.07 -5.52
N GLU A 80 1.01 12.01 -6.37
CA GLU A 80 0.90 12.27 -7.80
C GLU A 80 0.33 11.02 -8.51
N VAL A 81 -0.82 11.16 -9.18
CA VAL A 81 -1.40 10.07 -9.95
C VAL A 81 -0.87 10.12 -11.38
N ILE A 82 -0.11 9.09 -11.76
CA ILE A 82 0.52 8.99 -13.07
C ILE A 82 -0.48 8.47 -14.08
N ASP A 83 -1.10 7.32 -13.76
CA ASP A 83 -2.06 6.65 -14.64
C ASP A 83 -3.04 5.80 -13.83
N SER A 84 -4.03 5.24 -14.51
CA SER A 84 -5.03 4.37 -13.92
C SER A 84 -5.35 3.17 -14.82
N VAL A 85 -5.36 1.98 -14.22
CA VAL A 85 -5.64 0.71 -14.89
C VAL A 85 -6.95 0.14 -14.36
N ILE A 86 -7.89 -0.13 -15.26
CA ILE A 86 -9.15 -0.77 -14.93
C ILE A 86 -9.18 -2.14 -15.58
N GLN A 87 -9.41 -3.19 -14.79
CA GLN A 87 -9.68 -4.53 -15.30
C GLN A 87 -11.11 -4.93 -14.95
N HIS A 88 -11.91 -5.21 -15.98
CA HIS A 88 -13.25 -5.77 -15.80
C HIS A 88 -13.16 -7.29 -15.72
N ARG A 89 -13.67 -7.90 -14.63
CA ARG A 89 -13.73 -9.35 -14.44
C ARG A 89 -15.00 -9.74 -13.72
N GLU A 90 -15.72 -10.73 -14.24
CA GLU A 90 -16.90 -11.30 -13.56
C GLU A 90 -16.51 -12.05 -12.29
N GLN A 91 -15.36 -12.71 -12.30
CA GLN A 91 -14.81 -13.41 -11.15
C GLN A 91 -13.43 -12.85 -10.82
N VAL A 92 -13.31 -12.35 -9.60
CA VAL A 92 -12.07 -11.80 -9.06
C VAL A 92 -11.13 -12.94 -8.69
N ASP A 93 -9.86 -12.80 -9.01
CA ASP A 93 -8.84 -13.77 -8.58
C ASP A 93 -8.63 -13.71 -7.07
N HIS A 94 -8.77 -14.87 -6.40
CA HIS A 94 -8.65 -14.94 -4.95
C HIS A 94 -7.22 -14.64 -4.45
N ARG A 95 -6.21 -14.89 -5.27
CA ARG A 95 -4.80 -14.77 -4.90
C ARG A 95 -4.24 -13.38 -5.19
N PHE A 96 -4.56 -12.82 -6.35
CA PHE A 96 -3.95 -11.57 -6.82
C PHE A 96 -4.94 -10.43 -6.97
N LEU A 97 -6.24 -10.68 -6.82
CA LEU A 97 -7.34 -9.79 -7.21
C LEU A 97 -7.42 -9.58 -8.72
N ILE A 98 -6.29 -9.25 -9.35
CA ILE A 98 -6.07 -9.03 -10.79
C ILE A 98 -5.57 -10.31 -11.46
N GLY A 99 -5.78 -10.47 -12.77
CA GLY A 99 -5.22 -11.60 -13.52
C GLY A 99 -3.69 -11.56 -13.58
N THR A 100 -3.04 -12.74 -13.56
CA THR A 100 -1.57 -12.84 -13.52
C THR A 100 -0.88 -12.13 -14.69
N GLY A 101 -1.39 -12.29 -15.93
CA GLY A 101 -0.85 -11.57 -17.09
C GLY A 101 -1.00 -10.06 -16.94
N LYS A 102 -2.16 -9.59 -16.46
CA LYS A 102 -2.36 -8.15 -16.24
C LYS A 102 -1.51 -7.61 -15.08
N LEU A 103 -1.19 -8.45 -14.09
CA LEU A 103 -0.26 -8.09 -13.01
C LEU A 103 1.17 -7.87 -13.55
N GLN A 104 1.61 -8.69 -14.50
CA GLN A 104 2.91 -8.53 -15.16
C GLN A 104 2.94 -7.26 -16.02
N GLU A 105 1.90 -7.00 -16.80
CA GLU A 105 1.76 -5.73 -17.56
C GLU A 105 1.80 -4.52 -16.61
N LEU A 106 1.10 -4.61 -15.48
CA LEU A 106 1.08 -3.57 -14.45
C LEU A 106 2.47 -3.31 -13.87
N ALA A 107 3.26 -4.37 -13.62
CA ALA A 107 4.62 -4.25 -13.13
C ALA A 107 5.52 -3.52 -14.13
N ILE A 108 5.44 -3.90 -15.42
CA ILE A 108 6.19 -3.25 -16.49
C ILE A 108 5.77 -1.79 -16.63
N HIS A 109 4.46 -1.51 -16.66
CA HIS A 109 3.94 -0.15 -16.77
C HIS A 109 4.41 0.73 -15.60
N ALA A 110 4.35 0.18 -14.37
CA ALA A 110 4.81 0.89 -13.18
C ALA A 110 6.31 1.26 -13.25
N LEU A 111 7.13 0.38 -13.81
CA LEU A 111 8.56 0.65 -14.03
C LEU A 111 8.78 1.74 -15.10
N GLN A 112 8.06 1.65 -16.23
CA GLN A 112 8.16 2.60 -17.33
C GLN A 112 7.81 4.02 -16.93
N GLU A 113 6.76 4.16 -16.12
CA GLU A 113 6.27 5.43 -15.62
C GLU A 113 6.98 5.90 -14.34
N ALA A 114 7.99 5.16 -13.86
CA ALA A 114 8.68 5.42 -12.60
C ALA A 114 7.70 5.61 -11.42
N ALA A 115 6.70 4.72 -11.32
CA ALA A 115 5.78 4.67 -10.19
C ALA A 115 6.52 4.21 -8.93
N THR A 116 6.16 4.78 -7.78
CA THR A 116 6.72 4.39 -6.47
C THR A 116 5.73 3.58 -5.64
N ILE A 117 4.45 3.70 -5.97
CA ILE A 117 3.36 3.05 -5.24
C ILE A 117 2.24 2.62 -6.19
N ILE A 118 1.63 1.48 -5.88
CA ILE A 118 0.40 1.02 -6.53
C ILE A 118 -0.74 1.10 -5.53
N VAL A 119 -1.85 1.72 -5.94
CA VAL A 119 -3.04 1.90 -5.10
C VAL A 119 -4.21 1.15 -5.71
N PHE A 120 -4.71 0.15 -5.01
CA PHE A 120 -5.91 -0.59 -5.41
C PHE A 120 -7.17 0.08 -4.88
N ASP A 121 -8.19 0.17 -5.73
CA ASP A 121 -9.52 0.69 -5.38
C ASP A 121 -10.27 -0.24 -4.41
N GLN A 122 -10.09 -1.55 -4.57
CA GLN A 122 -10.67 -2.57 -3.71
C GLN A 122 -9.79 -2.82 -2.48
N GLU A 123 -10.43 -3.19 -1.37
CA GLU A 123 -9.72 -3.66 -0.19
C GLU A 123 -9.00 -4.98 -0.48
N LEU A 124 -7.72 -5.04 -0.15
CA LEU A 124 -6.89 -6.23 -0.32
C LEU A 124 -6.80 -7.01 0.98
N ASN A 125 -7.00 -8.32 0.90
CA ASN A 125 -6.70 -9.16 2.04
C ASN A 125 -5.18 -9.37 2.22
N PRO A 126 -4.71 -9.81 3.41
CA PRO A 126 -3.28 -9.97 3.68
C PRO A 126 -2.54 -10.91 2.72
N SER A 127 -3.20 -11.95 2.22
CA SER A 127 -2.61 -12.90 1.26
C SER A 127 -2.48 -12.30 -0.13
N GLN A 128 -3.45 -11.49 -0.56
CA GLN A 128 -3.39 -10.75 -1.83
C GLN A 128 -2.27 -9.72 -1.83
N ILE A 129 -2.17 -8.90 -0.77
CA ILE A 129 -1.07 -7.93 -0.63
C ILE A 129 0.28 -8.64 -0.76
N ARG A 130 0.46 -9.75 -0.04
CA ARG A 130 1.69 -10.53 -0.11
C ARG A 130 1.96 -11.04 -1.52
N SER A 131 0.99 -11.70 -2.14
CA SER A 131 1.14 -12.29 -3.46
C SER A 131 1.47 -11.24 -4.53
N ILE A 132 0.85 -10.06 -4.46
CA ILE A 132 1.11 -8.93 -5.37
C ILE A 132 2.50 -8.35 -5.10
N THR A 133 2.86 -8.11 -3.84
CA THR A 133 4.18 -7.54 -3.47
C THR A 133 5.34 -8.49 -3.79
N ASP A 134 5.10 -9.81 -3.76
CA ASP A 134 6.11 -10.81 -4.15
C ASP A 134 6.37 -10.79 -5.68
N GLN A 135 5.43 -10.26 -6.49
CA GLN A 135 5.56 -10.14 -7.95
C GLN A 135 6.01 -8.74 -8.38
N ILE A 136 5.67 -7.73 -7.62
CA ILE A 136 5.96 -6.33 -7.93
C ILE A 136 6.80 -5.75 -6.80
N ALA A 137 8.01 -5.27 -7.12
CA ALA A 137 8.95 -4.71 -6.13
C ALA A 137 8.56 -3.28 -5.68
N LEU A 138 7.28 -2.92 -5.72
CA LEU A 138 6.76 -1.62 -5.33
C LEU A 138 5.89 -1.72 -4.07
N LYS A 139 5.71 -0.59 -3.41
CA LYS A 139 4.76 -0.45 -2.32
C LYS A 139 3.34 -0.63 -2.85
N VAL A 140 2.58 -1.54 -2.26
CA VAL A 140 1.17 -1.81 -2.62
C VAL A 140 0.32 -1.42 -1.43
N ILE A 141 -0.66 -0.56 -1.67
CA ILE A 141 -1.69 -0.18 -0.70
C ILE A 141 -3.07 -0.30 -1.33
N ASP A 142 -4.09 -0.29 -0.50
CA ASP A 142 -5.47 -0.25 -0.94
C ASP A 142 -6.15 1.07 -0.53
N ARG A 143 -7.39 1.26 -0.99
CA ARG A 143 -8.20 2.44 -0.69
C ARG A 143 -8.33 2.70 0.80
N THR A 144 -8.52 1.65 1.61
CA THR A 144 -8.68 1.79 3.06
C THR A 144 -7.42 2.34 3.71
N GLN A 145 -6.24 1.83 3.32
CA GLN A 145 -4.97 2.35 3.82
C GLN A 145 -4.74 3.79 3.39
N LEU A 146 -5.04 4.14 2.13
CA LEU A 146 -4.94 5.51 1.64
C LEU A 146 -5.80 6.47 2.46
N ILE A 147 -7.06 6.10 2.76
CA ILE A 147 -7.96 6.90 3.59
C ILE A 147 -7.41 7.06 5.01
N LEU A 148 -6.87 6.00 5.61
CA LEU A 148 -6.25 6.06 6.93
C LEU A 148 -5.03 6.99 6.95
N ASP A 149 -4.23 7.00 5.88
CA ASP A 149 -3.07 7.89 5.76
C ASP A 149 -3.51 9.36 5.61
N ILE A 150 -4.58 9.64 4.87
CA ILE A 150 -5.19 10.99 4.80
C ILE A 150 -5.66 11.44 6.19
N PHE A 151 -6.35 10.58 6.93
CA PHE A 151 -6.77 10.91 8.29
C PHE A 151 -5.59 11.14 9.23
N ALA A 152 -4.51 10.36 9.09
CA ALA A 152 -3.29 10.55 9.89
C ALA A 152 -2.64 11.93 9.64
N GLN A 153 -2.60 12.38 8.40
CA GLN A 153 -2.09 13.70 8.04
C GLN A 153 -2.97 14.85 8.56
N ARG A 154 -4.30 14.65 8.57
CA ARG A 154 -5.29 15.69 8.94
C ARG A 154 -5.67 15.71 10.42
N ALA A 155 -5.35 14.68 11.19
CA ALA A 155 -5.70 14.61 12.61
C ALA A 155 -4.96 15.66 13.44
N ARG A 156 -5.68 16.67 13.92
CA ARG A 156 -5.10 17.77 14.74
C ARG A 156 -5.31 17.54 16.23
N SER A 157 -6.45 16.97 16.63
CA SER A 157 -6.75 16.75 18.03
C SER A 157 -6.01 15.53 18.59
N ARG A 158 -5.67 15.55 19.90
CA ARG A 158 -5.06 14.40 20.60
C ARG A 158 -5.90 13.12 20.42
N GLU A 159 -7.21 13.24 20.59
CA GLU A 159 -8.12 12.10 20.42
C GLU A 159 -8.14 11.60 18.98
N GLY A 160 -8.21 12.51 17.98
CA GLY A 160 -8.17 12.13 16.57
C GLY A 160 -6.88 11.40 16.20
N LYS A 161 -5.72 11.88 16.67
CA LYS A 161 -4.43 11.20 16.46
C LYS A 161 -4.42 9.79 17.05
N LEU A 162 -4.92 9.62 18.29
CA LEU A 162 -5.01 8.30 18.93
C LEU A 162 -5.96 7.35 18.18
N GLN A 163 -7.11 7.86 17.71
CA GLN A 163 -8.08 7.07 16.95
C GLN A 163 -7.51 6.61 15.61
N VAL A 164 -6.85 7.50 14.86
CA VAL A 164 -6.27 7.17 13.56
C VAL A 164 -5.11 6.19 13.72
N GLU A 165 -4.20 6.42 14.68
CA GLU A 165 -3.10 5.50 14.95
C GLU A 165 -3.62 4.10 15.33
N LEU A 166 -4.66 4.05 16.17
CA LEU A 166 -5.32 2.78 16.53
C LEU A 166 -5.91 2.07 15.30
N ALA A 167 -6.60 2.81 14.43
CA ALA A 167 -7.19 2.27 13.22
C ALA A 167 -6.12 1.75 12.26
N GLN A 168 -5.03 2.52 12.03
CA GLN A 168 -3.91 2.08 11.20
C GLN A 168 -3.26 0.81 11.75
N LEU A 169 -2.98 0.73 13.04
CA LEU A 169 -2.36 -0.46 13.64
C LEU A 169 -3.28 -1.68 13.56
N LYS A 170 -4.58 -1.53 13.82
CA LYS A 170 -5.55 -2.62 13.68
C LYS A 170 -5.66 -3.11 12.24
N TYR A 171 -5.59 -2.20 11.28
CA TYR A 171 -5.63 -2.51 9.86
C TYR A 171 -4.34 -3.20 9.38
N MET A 172 -3.18 -2.72 9.84
CA MET A 172 -1.88 -3.26 9.46
C MET A 172 -1.52 -4.57 10.16
N LEU A 173 -2.00 -4.80 11.40
CA LEU A 173 -1.62 -5.97 12.19
C LEU A 173 -1.83 -7.33 11.48
N PRO A 174 -2.99 -7.62 10.85
CA PRO A 174 -3.17 -8.84 10.06
C PRO A 174 -2.31 -8.87 8.79
N ARG A 175 -1.90 -7.70 8.29
CA ARG A 175 -1.09 -7.52 7.07
C ARG A 175 0.42 -7.61 7.31
N LEU A 176 0.85 -7.61 8.58
CA LEU A 176 2.23 -7.93 8.96
C LEU A 176 2.50 -9.42 8.71
N VAL A 177 2.67 -9.77 7.45
CA VAL A 177 3.05 -11.12 7.02
C VAL A 177 4.52 -11.08 6.61
N GLY A 178 5.37 -11.78 7.38
CA GLY A 178 6.82 -11.71 7.15
C GLY A 178 7.24 -12.28 5.81
N ARG A 179 8.07 -11.55 5.09
CA ARG A 179 8.89 -12.03 3.97
C ARG A 179 9.81 -13.22 4.37
N ASN A 180 10.04 -13.44 5.67
CA ASN A 180 11.07 -14.33 6.18
C ASN A 180 10.59 -15.67 6.77
N THR A 181 9.30 -16.04 6.63
CA THR A 181 8.85 -17.36 7.13
C THR A 181 9.49 -18.54 6.39
N ALA A 182 9.93 -18.35 5.15
CA ALA A 182 10.65 -19.38 4.42
C ALA A 182 12.11 -19.54 4.89
N LEU A 183 12.80 -18.42 5.17
CA LEU A 183 14.19 -18.45 5.68
C LEU A 183 14.28 -18.92 7.14
N SER A 184 13.30 -18.56 7.99
CA SER A 184 13.29 -19.00 9.38
C SER A 184 13.01 -20.49 9.55
N ARG A 185 12.34 -21.13 8.56
CA ARG A 185 12.17 -22.58 8.51
C ARG A 185 13.44 -23.32 8.09
N LEU A 186 14.30 -22.69 7.29
CA LEU A 186 15.58 -23.25 6.84
C LEU A 186 16.69 -23.14 7.89
N THR A 187 16.63 -22.16 8.79
CA THR A 187 17.61 -21.98 9.87
C THR A 187 17.27 -22.75 11.15
N GLY A 188 16.10 -23.40 11.23
CA GLY A 188 15.67 -24.29 12.31
C GLY A 188 16.24 -25.69 12.18
N GLY A 189 17.58 -25.84 12.10
CA GLY A 189 18.25 -27.11 12.18
C GLY A 189 18.03 -27.81 13.54
N ILE A 190 17.91 -29.15 13.51
CA ILE A 190 17.84 -30.05 14.68
C ILE A 190 19.01 -29.73 15.61
N GLY A 191 18.81 -29.03 16.74
CA GLY A 191 19.84 -28.76 17.75
C GLY A 191 20.01 -27.31 18.19
N GLY A 192 19.28 -26.35 17.63
CA GLY A 192 19.29 -24.96 18.08
C GLY A 192 18.53 -24.77 19.40
N ARG A 193 19.18 -24.21 20.41
CA ARG A 193 18.54 -23.72 21.65
C ARG A 193 17.32 -22.88 21.27
N GLY A 194 16.14 -23.26 21.77
CA GLY A 194 14.79 -22.73 21.62
C GLY A 194 14.54 -21.66 20.54
N PRO A 195 13.42 -21.71 19.83
CA PRO A 195 13.16 -20.75 18.76
C PRO A 195 13.13 -19.34 19.35
N GLY A 196 14.17 -18.56 19.11
CA GLY A 196 14.12 -17.13 19.34
C GLY A 196 12.92 -16.57 18.58
N GLU A 197 12.13 -15.69 19.21
CA GLU A 197 11.03 -15.02 18.52
C GLU A 197 11.53 -14.47 17.18
N SER A 198 10.83 -14.77 16.10
CA SER A 198 11.15 -14.18 14.81
C SER A 198 10.92 -12.66 14.88
N LYS A 199 11.68 -11.90 14.10
CA LYS A 199 11.49 -10.42 14.03
C LYS A 199 10.01 -10.04 13.84
N LEU A 200 9.28 -10.84 13.06
CA LEU A 200 7.86 -10.67 12.81
C LEU A 200 7.00 -10.86 14.07
N GLU A 201 7.33 -11.85 14.90
CA GLU A 201 6.59 -12.09 16.15
C GLU A 201 6.82 -10.96 17.15
N ILE A 202 8.04 -10.44 17.22
CA ILE A 202 8.38 -9.26 18.01
C ILE A 202 7.59 -8.04 17.52
N ASP A 203 7.54 -7.81 16.21
CA ASP A 203 6.82 -6.66 15.64
C ASP A 203 5.31 -6.78 15.87
N ARG A 204 4.74 -7.99 15.73
CA ARG A 204 3.32 -8.24 16.05
C ARG A 204 3.02 -8.05 17.53
N ARG A 205 3.90 -8.48 18.42
CA ARG A 205 3.75 -8.28 19.86
C ARG A 205 3.77 -6.78 20.18
N ARG A 206 4.76 -6.04 19.67
CA ARG A 206 4.86 -4.58 19.84
C ARG A 206 3.62 -3.85 19.32
N ALA A 207 3.11 -4.26 18.16
CA ALA A 207 1.88 -3.68 17.61
C ALA A 207 0.67 -3.94 18.51
N ARG A 208 0.51 -5.16 19.05
CA ARG A 208 -0.59 -5.49 19.99
C ARG A 208 -0.48 -4.68 21.29
N GLU A 209 0.72 -4.59 21.86
CA GLU A 209 0.96 -3.76 23.06
C GLU A 209 0.64 -2.29 22.80
N ARG A 210 1.01 -1.78 21.60
CA ARG A 210 0.69 -0.41 21.22
C ARG A 210 -0.81 -0.20 21.06
N ILE A 211 -1.53 -1.14 20.45
CA ILE A 211 -3.00 -1.11 20.33
C ILE A 211 -3.62 -1.02 21.73
N GLN A 212 -3.21 -1.86 22.66
CA GLN A 212 -3.76 -1.87 24.03
C GLN A 212 -3.51 -0.54 24.76
N ARG A 213 -2.33 0.04 24.60
CA ARG A 213 -2.02 1.38 25.19
C ARG A 213 -2.88 2.48 24.57
N LEU A 214 -3.12 2.44 23.26
CA LEU A 214 -3.96 3.42 22.57
C LEU A 214 -5.44 3.29 22.98
N GLU A 215 -5.95 2.07 23.13
CA GLU A 215 -7.31 1.81 23.61
C GLU A 215 -7.50 2.36 25.04
N SER A 216 -6.54 2.10 25.94
CA SER A 216 -6.55 2.63 27.29
C SER A 216 -6.52 4.16 27.32
N ALA A 217 -5.69 4.78 26.49
CA ALA A 217 -5.59 6.24 26.39
C ALA A 217 -6.88 6.87 25.84
N LEU A 218 -7.52 6.24 24.87
CA LEU A 218 -8.83 6.69 24.34
C LEU A 218 -9.93 6.59 25.39
N ASP A 219 -9.96 5.53 26.20
CA ASP A 219 -10.93 5.37 27.26
C ASP A 219 -10.73 6.40 28.40
N GLU A 220 -9.49 6.81 28.66
CA GLU A 220 -9.20 7.91 29.57
C GLU A 220 -9.76 9.24 29.04
N VAL A 221 -9.52 9.55 27.76
CA VAL A 221 -10.05 10.76 27.12
C VAL A 221 -11.58 10.77 27.14
N ARG A 222 -12.21 9.64 26.85
CA ARG A 222 -13.68 9.48 26.91
C ARG A 222 -14.21 9.70 28.32
N ARG A 223 -13.56 9.14 29.36
CA ARG A 223 -13.93 9.34 30.77
C ARG A 223 -13.83 10.81 31.16
N HIS A 224 -12.75 11.45 30.81
CA HIS A 224 -12.55 12.87 31.08
C HIS A 224 -13.64 13.76 30.42
N ARG A 225 -13.96 13.50 29.16
CA ARG A 225 -15.05 14.19 28.46
C ARG A 225 -16.43 13.99 29.14
N ARG A 226 -16.73 12.75 29.60
CA ARG A 226 -17.96 12.48 30.34
C ARG A 226 -18.03 13.31 31.63
N GLN A 227 -16.93 13.41 32.37
CA GLN A 227 -16.84 14.21 33.59
C GLN A 227 -17.04 15.71 33.32
N LEU A 228 -16.43 16.23 32.26
CA LEU A 228 -16.61 17.65 31.85
C LEU A 228 -18.05 17.94 31.41
N ARG A 229 -18.70 17.01 30.70
CA ARG A 229 -20.13 17.14 30.35
C ARG A 229 -21.01 17.12 31.58
N ALA A 230 -20.76 16.19 32.51
CA ALA A 230 -21.53 16.10 33.77
C ALA A 230 -21.41 17.38 34.60
N LYS A 231 -20.21 17.98 34.68
CA LYS A 231 -19.98 19.28 35.36
C LYS A 231 -20.77 20.42 34.68
N ARG A 232 -20.82 20.46 33.36
CA ARG A 232 -21.59 21.49 32.59
C ARG A 232 -23.09 21.32 32.80
N ASN A 233 -23.59 20.08 32.73
CA ASN A 233 -25.01 19.78 32.95
C ASN A 233 -25.47 20.18 34.37
N LYS A 234 -24.61 19.95 35.40
CA LYS A 234 -24.92 20.40 36.79
C LYS A 234 -25.04 21.91 36.91
N LYS A 235 -24.40 22.69 36.02
CA LYS A 235 -24.47 24.15 36.03
C LYS A 235 -25.65 24.69 35.22
N GLY A 236 -26.49 23.86 34.66
CA GLY A 236 -27.70 24.30 33.88
C GLY A 236 -27.37 25.07 32.62
N LEU A 237 -26.15 24.97 32.07
CA LEU A 237 -25.76 25.72 30.88
C LEU A 237 -26.43 25.12 29.63
N PRO A 238 -27.11 25.95 28.82
CA PRO A 238 -27.72 25.48 27.56
C PRO A 238 -26.64 25.00 26.60
N VAL A 239 -26.89 23.85 25.96
CA VAL A 239 -25.99 23.32 24.91
C VAL A 239 -26.56 23.70 23.56
N ILE A 240 -25.86 24.56 22.83
CA ILE A 240 -26.21 24.99 21.46
C ILE A 240 -25.28 24.25 20.53
N SER A 241 -25.83 23.52 19.55
CA SER A 241 -25.08 22.91 18.45
C SER A 241 -25.26 23.77 17.20
N ILE A 242 -24.15 24.17 16.60
CA ILE A 242 -24.12 24.81 15.29
C ILE A 242 -23.69 23.74 14.31
N ILE A 243 -24.53 23.43 13.32
CA ILE A 243 -24.29 22.43 12.27
C ILE A 243 -23.91 23.17 10.99
#